data_e4522bf1c5d5fac996ce6334b6a68b90
#
_entry.id   e4522bf1c5d5fac996ce6334b6a68b90
#
_cell.length_a   1.000
_cell.length_b   1.000
_cell.length_c   1.000
_cell.angle_alpha   90.00
_cell.angle_beta   90.00
_cell.angle_gamma   90.00
#
_symmetry.space_group_name_H-M   'P 1'
#
loop_
_entity.id
_entity.type
_entity.pdbx_description
1 polymer ?
#
loop_
_entity_poly.entity_id
_entity_poly.type
_entity_poly.pdbx_seq_one_letter_code
_entity_poly.pdbx_strand_id
1 'polypeptide(L)'
;MKNLIIYFIIFSSILFSQDQLFVGTRPLGMGGAFTAVADDGNTITWNPAGLPRLRRKEFTSSYADLYAMDITHSYTGIVWPFGDRVAVGFDWSNVGFDDQELNYSDNKLNFSVGYQPFKLLSIGGTFKYISRDMGLDGTSYGKSTGIGYDLGFLISPHKKLRLGLSLYDLGGTDVTYK
;
A
#
# COMPACT_ATOMS: atom_id res chain seq x y z
N MET A 1 6.89 -14.05 -30.83
CA MET A 1 7.34 -14.04 -29.42
C MET A 1 8.09 -12.75 -29.03
N LYS A 2 9.07 -12.25 -29.81
CA LYS A 2 9.80 -10.99 -29.47
C LYS A 2 8.87 -9.77 -29.32
N ASN A 3 7.89 -9.62 -30.19
CA ASN A 3 6.95 -8.48 -30.13
C ASN A 3 6.02 -8.54 -28.91
N LEU A 4 5.66 -9.73 -28.43
CA LEU A 4 4.83 -9.91 -27.25
C LEU A 4 5.56 -9.44 -25.97
N ILE A 5 6.85 -9.67 -25.89
CA ILE A 5 7.70 -9.21 -24.77
C ILE A 5 7.81 -7.68 -24.78
N ILE A 6 7.96 -7.08 -25.97
CA ILE A 6 8.02 -5.62 -26.13
C ILE A 6 6.69 -4.98 -25.71
N TYR A 7 5.55 -5.53 -26.12
CA TYR A 7 4.23 -5.04 -25.70
C TYR A 7 4.00 -5.21 -24.20
N PHE A 8 4.49 -6.29 -23.61
CA PHE A 8 4.43 -6.51 -22.15
C PHE A 8 5.28 -5.50 -21.39
N ILE A 9 6.48 -5.17 -21.87
CA ILE A 9 7.36 -4.15 -21.26
C ILE A 9 6.76 -2.75 -21.39
N ILE A 10 6.19 -2.40 -22.54
CA ILE A 10 5.53 -1.11 -22.76
C ILE A 10 4.28 -0.99 -21.91
N PHE A 11 3.48 -2.05 -21.81
CA PHE A 11 2.27 -2.06 -20.96
C PHE A 11 2.61 -1.95 -19.48
N SER A 12 3.70 -2.55 -19.03
CA SER A 12 4.13 -2.42 -17.62
C SER A 12 4.59 -1.01 -17.25
N SER A 13 5.11 -0.23 -18.20
CA SER A 13 5.55 1.16 -17.94
C SER A 13 4.40 2.17 -17.84
N ILE A 14 3.20 1.84 -18.32
CA ILE A 14 2.02 2.72 -18.22
C ILE A 14 1.38 2.67 -16.81
N LEU A 15 1.71 1.67 -16.01
CA LEU A 15 1.11 1.43 -14.69
C LEU A 15 1.83 2.16 -13.53
N PHE A 16 2.83 2.99 -13.83
CA PHE A 16 3.63 3.69 -12.83
C PHE A 16 3.30 5.19 -12.72
N SER A 17 2.09 5.51 -12.33
CA SER A 17 1.80 6.82 -11.77
C SER A 17 1.20 6.60 -10.39
N GLN A 18 2.02 6.62 -9.35
CA GLN A 18 1.54 6.43 -7.99
C GLN A 18 2.32 7.29 -7.00
N ASP A 19 1.60 8.19 -6.37
CA ASP A 19 1.96 8.90 -5.13
C ASP A 19 2.01 7.96 -3.90
N GLN A 20 2.37 6.70 -4.09
CA GLN A 20 2.52 5.80 -2.96
C GLN A 20 3.93 5.89 -2.41
N LEU A 21 4.07 6.54 -1.27
CA LEU A 21 5.23 6.37 -0.44
C LEU A 21 5.34 4.89 -0.07
N PHE A 22 6.40 4.29 -0.55
CA PHE A 22 6.68 2.87 -0.38
C PHE A 22 6.87 2.56 1.11
N VAL A 23 6.06 1.65 1.62
CA VAL A 23 6.04 1.24 3.01
C VAL A 23 6.80 -0.06 3.20
N GLY A 24 7.56 -0.13 4.30
CA GLY A 24 8.20 -1.35 4.77
C GLY A 24 9.61 -1.59 4.23
N THR A 25 10.50 -1.96 5.14
CA THR A 25 11.94 -2.17 4.82
C THR A 25 12.17 -3.31 3.83
N ARG A 26 11.36 -4.39 3.93
CA ARG A 26 11.51 -5.54 3.03
C ARG A 26 11.06 -5.25 1.60
N PRO A 27 9.87 -4.66 1.34
CA PRO A 27 9.51 -4.20 0.00
C PRO A 27 10.51 -3.22 -0.60
N LEU A 28 11.01 -2.26 0.19
CA LEU A 28 12.02 -1.29 -0.25
C LEU A 28 13.34 -1.99 -0.61
N GLY A 29 13.80 -2.94 0.20
CA GLY A 29 15.00 -3.73 -0.08
C GLY A 29 14.86 -4.61 -1.33
N MET A 30 13.64 -4.89 -1.77
CA MET A 30 13.33 -5.60 -3.03
C MET A 30 13.12 -4.65 -4.22
N GLY A 31 13.40 -3.34 -4.04
CA GLY A 31 13.18 -2.34 -5.09
C GLY A 31 11.71 -2.17 -5.47
N GLY A 32 10.78 -2.40 -4.54
CA GLY A 32 9.33 -2.35 -4.80
C GLY A 32 8.74 -3.59 -5.50
N ALA A 33 9.54 -4.62 -5.79
CA ALA A 33 9.07 -5.84 -6.45
C ALA A 33 8.29 -6.75 -5.48
N PHE A 34 7.28 -6.22 -4.80
CA PHE A 34 6.58 -6.90 -3.70
C PHE A 34 5.14 -7.34 -4.05
N THR A 35 4.50 -6.74 -5.05
CA THR A 35 3.08 -6.98 -5.42
C THR A 35 2.75 -8.48 -5.62
N ALA A 36 3.64 -9.26 -6.24
CA ALA A 36 3.44 -10.70 -6.42
C ALA A 36 3.95 -11.54 -5.25
N VAL A 37 4.82 -10.98 -4.40
CA VAL A 37 5.36 -11.64 -3.21
C VAL A 37 4.34 -11.59 -2.08
N ALA A 38 3.96 -10.42 -1.63
CA ALA A 38 2.88 -10.07 -0.70
C ALA A 38 2.59 -11.17 0.34
N ASP A 39 3.56 -11.47 1.23
CA ASP A 39 3.52 -12.59 2.17
C ASP A 39 3.97 -12.22 3.60
N ASP A 40 3.90 -10.92 3.95
CA ASP A 40 4.09 -10.39 5.29
C ASP A 40 3.13 -9.22 5.58
N GLY A 41 3.24 -8.58 6.74
CA GLY A 41 2.35 -7.50 7.17
C GLY A 41 2.30 -6.27 6.26
N ASN A 42 3.30 -6.05 5.39
CA ASN A 42 3.29 -4.96 4.41
C ASN A 42 2.26 -5.20 3.27
N THR A 43 1.74 -6.41 3.18
CA THR A 43 0.71 -6.82 2.21
C THR A 43 -0.53 -5.94 2.24
N ILE A 44 -0.89 -5.36 3.38
CA ILE A 44 -2.04 -4.46 3.54
C ILE A 44 -1.97 -3.33 2.52
N THR A 45 -0.80 -2.69 2.41
CA THR A 45 -0.57 -1.55 1.53
C THR A 45 -0.18 -1.98 0.11
N TRP A 46 0.57 -3.08 -0.05
CA TRP A 46 1.14 -3.45 -1.35
C TRP A 46 0.21 -4.28 -2.23
N ASN A 47 -0.46 -5.27 -1.65
CA ASN A 47 -1.42 -6.10 -2.37
C ASN A 47 -2.30 -6.86 -1.37
N PRO A 48 -3.53 -6.42 -1.11
CA PRO A 48 -4.40 -7.03 -0.11
C PRO A 48 -4.78 -8.50 -0.44
N ALA A 49 -4.59 -8.94 -1.69
CA ALA A 49 -4.77 -10.34 -2.06
C ALA A 49 -3.75 -11.28 -1.40
N GLY A 50 -2.66 -10.74 -0.87
CA GLY A 50 -1.66 -11.51 -0.11
C GLY A 50 -2.11 -11.86 1.30
N LEU A 51 -3.03 -11.11 1.92
CA LEU A 51 -3.46 -11.28 3.30
C LEU A 51 -3.83 -12.73 3.67
N PRO A 52 -4.63 -13.47 2.88
CA PRO A 52 -5.03 -14.85 3.24
C PRO A 52 -3.86 -15.85 3.24
N ARG A 53 -2.69 -15.44 2.77
CA ARG A 53 -1.48 -16.28 2.74
C ARG A 53 -0.74 -16.26 4.06
N LEU A 54 -0.96 -15.22 4.88
CA LEU A 54 -0.44 -15.14 6.23
C LEU A 54 -1.22 -16.12 7.11
N ARG A 55 -0.49 -17.05 7.74
CA ARG A 55 -1.08 -18.13 8.55
C ARG A 55 -1.10 -17.80 10.04
N ARG A 56 -0.56 -16.65 10.41
CA ARG A 56 -0.47 -16.16 11.79
C ARG A 56 -0.77 -14.68 11.83
N LYS A 57 -1.13 -14.21 13.00
CA LYS A 57 -1.24 -12.78 13.28
C LYS A 57 0.14 -12.15 13.11
N GLU A 58 0.21 -11.05 12.41
CA GLU A 58 1.45 -10.31 12.23
C GLU A 58 1.25 -8.85 12.64
N PHE A 59 2.25 -8.34 13.34
CA PHE A 59 2.40 -6.93 13.64
C PHE A 59 3.64 -6.43 12.90
N THR A 60 3.51 -5.33 12.18
CA THR A 60 4.59 -4.71 11.43
C THR A 60 4.67 -3.24 11.79
N SER A 61 5.87 -2.76 12.08
CA SER A 61 6.11 -1.33 12.29
C SER A 61 7.42 -0.93 11.62
N SER A 62 7.45 0.26 11.06
CA SER A 62 8.66 0.84 10.49
C SER A 62 8.66 2.35 10.67
N TYR A 63 9.85 2.90 10.80
CA TYR A 63 10.12 4.33 10.84
C TYR A 63 11.30 4.61 9.91
N ALA A 64 11.22 5.65 9.12
CA ALA A 64 12.28 6.10 8.26
C ALA A 64 12.33 7.64 8.23
N ASP A 65 13.53 8.18 8.18
CA ASP A 65 13.81 9.54 7.76
C ASP A 65 14.15 9.48 6.28
N LEU A 66 13.33 10.12 5.45
CA LEU A 66 13.46 10.08 4.01
C LEU A 66 14.47 11.14 3.56
N TYR A 67 15.49 10.70 2.84
CA TYR A 67 16.50 11.56 2.23
C TYR A 67 17.39 12.34 3.22
N ALA A 68 17.35 12.02 4.51
CA ALA A 68 18.00 12.79 5.59
C ALA A 68 17.62 14.30 5.54
N MET A 69 16.33 14.56 5.32
CA MET A 69 15.72 15.89 5.17
C MET A 69 14.63 16.14 6.22
N ASP A 70 14.64 15.40 7.32
CA ASP A 70 13.63 15.43 8.38
C ASP A 70 12.20 15.12 7.89
N ILE A 71 12.09 14.52 6.69
CA ILE A 71 10.82 13.98 6.20
C ILE A 71 10.64 12.61 6.82
N THR A 72 9.81 12.54 7.84
CA THR A 72 9.59 11.29 8.58
C THR A 72 8.49 10.46 7.96
N HIS A 73 8.70 9.14 7.92
CA HIS A 73 7.68 8.19 7.53
C HIS A 73 7.51 7.12 8.61
N SER A 74 6.35 7.13 9.24
CA SER A 74 5.93 6.13 10.22
C SER A 74 4.89 5.20 9.64
N TYR A 75 5.02 3.91 9.90
CA TYR A 75 4.05 2.90 9.49
C TYR A 75 3.84 1.89 10.60
N THR A 76 2.59 1.51 10.83
CA THR A 76 2.24 0.44 11.77
C THR A 76 1.03 -0.31 11.23
N GLY A 77 1.12 -1.63 11.16
CA GLY A 77 0.05 -2.48 10.65
C GLY A 77 -0.10 -3.77 11.44
N ILE A 78 -1.31 -4.30 11.42
CA ILE A 78 -1.67 -5.60 12.01
C ILE A 78 -2.46 -6.41 11.01
N VAL A 79 -2.11 -7.69 10.88
CA VAL A 79 -2.85 -8.66 10.08
C VAL A 79 -3.43 -9.73 10.99
N TRP A 80 -4.70 -10.06 10.74
CA TRP A 80 -5.41 -11.07 11.48
C TRP A 80 -6.07 -12.08 10.54
N PRO A 81 -5.51 -13.28 10.40
CA PRO A 81 -6.11 -14.35 9.62
C PRO A 81 -7.31 -14.99 10.36
N PHE A 82 -8.35 -15.28 9.59
CA PHE A 82 -9.54 -16.03 10.00
C PHE A 82 -9.58 -17.37 9.25
N GLY A 83 -8.95 -18.37 9.83
CA GLY A 83 -8.78 -19.66 9.18
C GLY A 83 -7.80 -19.59 7.98
N ASP A 84 -8.04 -20.44 6.98
CA ASP A 84 -7.11 -20.65 5.86
C ASP A 84 -7.42 -19.81 4.62
N ARG A 85 -8.53 -19.10 4.60
CA ARG A 85 -9.04 -18.47 3.37
C ARG A 85 -9.28 -16.98 3.47
N VAL A 86 -9.48 -16.46 4.68
CA VAL A 86 -9.82 -15.05 4.90
C VAL A 86 -8.81 -14.44 5.85
N ALA A 87 -8.40 -13.22 5.58
CA ALA A 87 -7.67 -12.41 6.54
C ALA A 87 -8.08 -10.95 6.41
N VAL A 88 -7.98 -10.22 7.50
CA VAL A 88 -8.14 -8.77 7.53
C VAL A 88 -6.82 -8.12 7.90
N GLY A 89 -6.64 -6.90 7.46
CA GLY A 89 -5.51 -6.06 7.80
C GLY A 89 -5.98 -4.66 8.15
N PHE A 90 -5.30 -4.06 9.09
CA PHE A 90 -5.46 -2.65 9.42
C PHE A 90 -4.08 -2.03 9.52
N ASP A 91 -3.87 -0.89 8.88
CA ASP A 91 -2.65 -0.13 9.04
C ASP A 91 -2.91 1.38 9.17
N TRP A 92 -1.94 2.03 9.76
CA TRP A 92 -1.79 3.46 9.80
C TRP A 92 -0.41 3.83 9.29
N SER A 93 -0.34 4.83 8.43
CA SER A 93 0.91 5.45 8.01
C SER A 93 0.81 6.96 8.12
N ASN A 94 1.91 7.58 8.46
CA ASN A 94 2.06 9.03 8.50
C ASN A 94 3.34 9.42 7.77
N VAL A 95 3.23 10.40 6.91
CA VAL A 95 4.37 11.12 6.36
C VAL A 95 4.29 12.53 6.87
N GLY A 96 5.33 12.96 7.55
CA GLY A 96 5.39 14.28 8.17
C GLY A 96 6.70 15.00 7.84
N PHE A 97 6.59 16.29 7.71
CA PHE A 97 7.69 17.23 7.64
C PHE A 97 7.35 18.41 8.55
N ASP A 98 8.26 18.76 9.44
CA ASP A 98 8.06 19.84 10.39
C ASP A 98 9.35 20.70 10.43
N ASP A 99 9.27 21.86 9.82
CA ASP A 99 10.32 22.87 9.87
C ASP A 99 9.74 24.16 10.50
N GLN A 100 10.58 25.12 10.81
CA GLN A 100 10.18 26.37 11.49
C GLN A 100 9.09 27.14 10.73
N GLU A 101 9.05 27.00 9.41
CA GLU A 101 8.10 27.70 8.53
C GLU A 101 7.03 26.80 7.96
N LEU A 102 7.31 25.52 7.66
CA LEU A 102 6.42 24.61 6.95
C LEU A 102 6.12 23.34 7.74
N ASN A 103 4.85 23.11 8.00
CA ASN A 103 4.34 21.89 8.62
C ASN A 103 3.50 21.10 7.61
N TYR A 104 3.82 19.84 7.38
CA TYR A 104 3.06 18.93 6.53
C TYR A 104 2.85 17.59 7.23
N SER A 105 1.63 17.08 7.16
CA SER A 105 1.31 15.75 7.68
C SER A 105 0.29 15.07 6.77
N ASP A 106 0.65 13.90 6.23
CA ASP A 106 -0.23 13.02 5.45
C ASP A 106 -0.46 11.73 6.25
N ASN A 107 -1.67 11.59 6.77
CA ASN A 107 -2.11 10.41 7.52
C ASN A 107 -2.98 9.53 6.65
N LYS A 108 -2.67 8.24 6.60
CA LYS A 108 -3.46 7.23 5.90
C LYS A 108 -3.85 6.12 6.86
N LEU A 109 -5.13 5.76 6.85
CA LEU A 109 -5.67 4.60 7.53
C LEU A 109 -6.21 3.64 6.48
N ASN A 110 -5.73 2.40 6.48
CA ASN A 110 -6.17 1.37 5.57
C ASN A 110 -6.87 0.25 6.35
N PHE A 111 -8.00 -0.18 5.83
CA PHE A 111 -8.67 -1.41 6.24
C PHE A 111 -8.76 -2.33 5.04
N SER A 112 -8.18 -3.51 5.15
CA SER A 112 -8.05 -4.45 4.05
C SER A 112 -8.67 -5.80 4.39
N VAL A 113 -9.29 -6.40 3.39
CA VAL A 113 -9.81 -7.77 3.46
C VAL A 113 -9.24 -8.56 2.30
N GLY A 114 -8.72 -9.75 2.60
CA GLY A 114 -8.25 -10.70 1.60
C GLY A 114 -9.02 -12.00 1.66
N TYR A 115 -9.30 -12.58 0.50
CA TYR A 115 -9.99 -13.85 0.36
C TYR A 115 -9.31 -14.75 -0.67
N GLN A 116 -9.12 -16.01 -0.31
CA GLN A 116 -8.56 -17.05 -1.18
C GLN A 116 -9.62 -18.09 -1.52
N PRO A 117 -10.42 -17.89 -2.59
CA PRO A 117 -11.45 -18.86 -3.00
C PRO A 117 -10.84 -20.21 -3.39
N PHE A 118 -9.69 -20.19 -4.05
CA PHE A 118 -8.98 -21.37 -4.52
C PHE A 118 -7.49 -21.27 -4.20
N LYS A 119 -6.80 -22.39 -4.09
CA LYS A 119 -5.33 -22.42 -3.85
C LYS A 119 -4.53 -21.63 -4.90
N LEU A 120 -5.10 -21.50 -6.09
CA LEU A 120 -4.50 -20.82 -7.25
C LEU A 120 -4.70 -19.30 -7.20
N LEU A 121 -5.83 -18.83 -6.65
CA LEU A 121 -6.29 -17.45 -6.75
C LEU A 121 -6.56 -16.85 -5.37
N SER A 122 -6.03 -15.67 -5.13
CA SER A 122 -6.40 -14.79 -4.02
C SER A 122 -6.83 -13.43 -4.56
N ILE A 123 -7.81 -12.84 -3.92
CA ILE A 123 -8.32 -11.50 -4.20
C ILE A 123 -8.34 -10.70 -2.89
N GLY A 124 -8.24 -9.39 -2.99
CA GLY A 124 -8.33 -8.54 -1.81
C GLY A 124 -8.78 -7.14 -2.16
N GLY A 125 -9.32 -6.45 -1.19
CA GLY A 125 -9.71 -5.06 -1.30
C GLY A 125 -9.26 -4.27 -0.09
N THR A 126 -8.95 -2.99 -0.30
CA THR A 126 -8.60 -2.02 0.73
C THR A 126 -9.53 -0.83 0.65
N PHE A 127 -10.04 -0.41 1.79
CA PHE A 127 -10.63 0.88 2.02
C PHE A 127 -9.59 1.79 2.66
N LYS A 128 -9.41 3.00 2.09
CA LYS A 128 -8.44 4.00 2.58
C LYS A 128 -9.14 5.25 3.04
N TYR A 129 -8.73 5.76 4.19
CA TYR A 129 -9.04 7.11 4.64
C TYR A 129 -7.75 7.91 4.70
N ILE A 130 -7.72 9.05 4.01
CA ILE A 130 -6.56 9.94 3.90
C ILE A 130 -6.93 11.26 4.56
N SER A 131 -6.02 11.79 5.37
CA SER A 131 -6.13 13.12 5.97
C SER A 131 -4.80 13.84 5.85
N ARG A 132 -4.80 14.94 5.11
CA ARG A 132 -3.65 15.82 4.90
C ARG A 132 -3.85 17.13 5.62
N ASP A 133 -2.81 17.60 6.27
CA ASP A 133 -2.77 18.88 6.95
C ASP A 133 -1.51 19.63 6.49
N MET A 134 -1.67 20.91 6.17
CA MET A 134 -0.58 21.78 5.75
C MET A 134 -0.68 23.13 6.49
N GLY A 135 0.42 23.54 7.08
CA GLY A 135 0.57 24.83 7.74
C GLY A 135 1.84 25.55 7.31
N LEU A 136 1.81 26.87 7.32
CA LEU A 136 2.95 27.76 7.05
C LEU A 136 2.95 28.86 8.11
N ASP A 137 4.10 29.15 8.71
CA ASP A 137 4.26 30.18 9.75
C ASP A 137 3.25 30.09 10.90
N GLY A 138 2.94 28.86 11.36
CA GLY A 138 1.98 28.59 12.43
C GLY A 138 0.52 28.81 12.03
N THR A 139 0.24 29.11 10.76
CA THR A 139 -1.12 29.25 10.22
C THR A 139 -1.50 27.99 9.45
N SER A 140 -2.61 27.34 9.78
CA SER A 140 -3.14 26.21 8.98
C SER A 140 -3.69 26.73 7.66
N TYR A 141 -3.16 26.23 6.55
CA TYR A 141 -3.60 26.60 5.19
C TYR A 141 -4.67 25.67 4.62
N GLY A 142 -4.96 24.58 5.31
CA GLY A 142 -6.06 23.73 4.96
C GLY A 142 -5.88 22.29 5.42
N LYS A 143 -7.00 21.72 5.78
CA LYS A 143 -7.14 20.29 6.05
C LYS A 143 -7.92 19.65 4.91
N SER A 144 -7.38 18.61 4.32
CA SER A 144 -8.06 17.87 3.30
C SER A 144 -8.25 16.43 3.71
N THR A 145 -9.39 15.84 3.36
CA THR A 145 -9.70 14.45 3.64
C THR A 145 -10.18 13.76 2.37
N GLY A 146 -9.86 12.49 2.22
CA GLY A 146 -10.26 11.70 1.07
C GLY A 146 -10.51 10.25 1.44
N ILE A 147 -11.28 9.57 0.57
CA ILE A 147 -11.57 8.15 0.66
C ILE A 147 -11.12 7.50 -0.64
N GLY A 148 -10.39 6.39 -0.54
CA GLY A 148 -9.92 5.61 -1.67
C GLY A 148 -10.19 4.13 -1.51
N TYR A 149 -10.13 3.42 -2.64
CA TYR A 149 -10.29 1.97 -2.68
C TYR A 149 -9.20 1.35 -3.53
N ASP A 150 -8.67 0.20 -3.08
CA ASP A 150 -7.73 -0.59 -3.85
C ASP A 150 -8.27 -1.99 -4.07
N LEU A 151 -7.85 -2.63 -5.16
CA LEU A 151 -8.09 -4.04 -5.43
C LEU A 151 -6.79 -4.75 -5.72
N GLY A 152 -6.67 -5.96 -5.18
CA GLY A 152 -5.52 -6.82 -5.37
C GLY A 152 -5.90 -8.19 -5.91
N PHE A 153 -5.00 -8.74 -6.72
CA PHE A 153 -5.10 -10.10 -7.27
C PHE A 153 -3.76 -10.80 -7.18
N LEU A 154 -3.79 -12.07 -6.77
CA LEU A 154 -2.62 -12.95 -6.78
C LEU A 154 -3.01 -14.29 -7.41
N ILE A 155 -2.26 -14.71 -8.42
CA ILE A 155 -2.42 -15.99 -9.08
C ILE A 155 -1.13 -16.77 -8.95
N SER A 156 -1.22 -18.04 -8.52
CA SER A 156 -0.09 -18.95 -8.36
C SER A 156 -0.28 -20.19 -9.24
N PRO A 157 -0.05 -20.06 -10.58
CA PRO A 157 -0.29 -21.15 -11.52
C PRO A 157 0.66 -22.33 -11.32
N HIS A 158 1.80 -22.08 -10.71
CA HIS A 158 2.80 -23.09 -10.39
C HIS A 158 3.50 -22.77 -9.07
N LYS A 159 4.05 -23.79 -8.40
CA LYS A 159 4.76 -23.62 -7.10
C LYS A 159 5.91 -22.60 -7.15
N LYS A 160 6.51 -22.41 -8.34
CA LYS A 160 7.64 -21.49 -8.58
C LYS A 160 7.25 -20.20 -9.31
N LEU A 161 5.96 -20.03 -9.66
CA LEU A 161 5.50 -18.85 -10.39
C LEU A 161 4.32 -18.22 -9.68
N ARG A 162 4.41 -16.93 -9.48
CA ARG A 162 3.38 -16.11 -8.87
C ARG A 162 3.22 -14.83 -9.69
N LEU A 163 1.99 -14.47 -9.98
CA LEU A 163 1.63 -13.24 -10.67
C LEU A 163 0.78 -12.40 -9.72
N GLY A 164 1.11 -11.13 -9.60
CA GLY A 164 0.40 -10.16 -8.76
C GLY A 164 -0.03 -8.95 -9.58
N LEU A 165 -1.24 -8.47 -9.30
CA LEU A 165 -1.77 -7.21 -9.80
C LEU A 165 -2.36 -6.45 -8.64
N SER A 166 -2.04 -5.16 -8.54
CA SER A 166 -2.69 -4.22 -7.62
C SER A 166 -3.20 -3.03 -8.42
N LEU A 167 -4.44 -2.68 -8.18
CA LEU A 167 -5.10 -1.50 -8.73
C LEU A 167 -5.37 -0.57 -7.54
N TYR A 168 -4.77 0.60 -7.58
CA TYR A 168 -4.85 1.55 -6.49
C TYR A 168 -5.76 2.72 -6.87
N ASP A 169 -6.33 3.37 -5.86
CA ASP A 169 -7.13 4.58 -5.97
C ASP A 169 -8.25 4.49 -7.01
N LEU A 170 -8.98 3.38 -6.98
CA LEU A 170 -10.12 3.15 -7.86
C LEU A 170 -11.20 4.21 -7.62
N GLY A 171 -11.56 4.91 -8.67
CA GLY A 171 -12.55 6.00 -8.63
C GLY A 171 -11.96 7.39 -8.41
N GLY A 172 -10.63 7.50 -8.24
CA GLY A 172 -9.97 8.76 -7.90
C GLY A 172 -10.19 9.11 -6.42
N THR A 173 -9.11 9.33 -5.68
CA THR A 173 -9.24 9.84 -4.31
C THR A 173 -9.34 11.35 -4.38
N ASP A 174 -10.57 11.88 -4.46
CA ASP A 174 -10.79 13.32 -4.38
C ASP A 174 -10.49 13.79 -2.95
N VAL A 175 -9.40 14.52 -2.84
CA VAL A 175 -9.00 15.17 -1.58
C VAL A 175 -9.62 16.56 -1.56
N THR A 176 -10.70 16.72 -0.80
CA THR A 176 -11.41 18.00 -0.71
C THR A 176 -10.76 18.87 0.34
N TYR A 177 -10.28 20.03 -0.06
CA TYR A 177 -9.79 21.08 0.85
C TYR A 177 -11.00 21.82 1.47
N LYS A 178 -10.97 21.97 2.78
CA LYS A 178 -11.93 22.79 3.53
C LYS A 178 -11.18 23.90 4.24
#